data_7e81ed294aeba7deca05978add817e5f
#
_entry.id   7e81ed294aeba7deca05978add817e5f
#
_cell.length_a   1.000
_cell.length_b   1.000
_cell.length_c   1.000
_cell.angle_alpha   90.00
_cell.angle_beta   90.00
_cell.angle_gamma   90.00
#
_symmetry.space_group_name_H-M   'P 1'
#
loop_
_entity.id
_entity.type
_entity.pdbx_description
1 polymer ?
#
loop_
_entity_poly.entity_id
_entity_poly.type
_entity_poly.pdbx_seq_one_letter_code
_entity_poly.pdbx_strand_id
1 'polypeptide(L)'
;MANIKKDYKDNVVILSNVTEINDTNYWEITQIERDSIEKNIEFINIKISISDKKTIFFLMENSFTIKSREGNFYIFEKKCQNIKSLRLSLTGECNYQCFFCHGEGSKMGDKREENSKEEMYSLIKEAIKNNYTDITFTGGEPLLKLDDIIWYLNKLSEDNLKPYITIVTNGSLIEDRLLDAIENYVGDKKEIFKFNFSMHSLKNDVYLSIVRPVIKAIPIDKNNLLELVKKNIKKIKARNLIVKLNFVLLKNKNTDKKDIKEILEFAYENKVDYVKFLELLVTEDLIKKGMYKFYLTLDSLLDEWKDKLVFYKRTTRRDEYLYKGETKVELQQCICMEGCAKCLINTSVFLTSESKYFPCFLKPEKVLNVESNELISKIAEGTEYVKELGREYGNGSPILVRNKKRVEEKEEYYYISKKAFTEKEIENI
;
A
#
# COMPACT_ATOMS: atom_id res chain seq x y z
N MET A 1 2.65 27.90 -9.19
CA MET A 1 2.88 28.69 -7.94
C MET A 1 4.27 29.33 -7.95
N ALA A 2 4.51 30.33 -8.77
CA ALA A 2 5.79 31.02 -8.75
C ALA A 2 5.94 31.82 -7.45
N ASN A 3 6.91 31.51 -6.62
CA ASN A 3 7.32 32.18 -5.38
C ASN A 3 6.74 31.68 -4.05
N ILE A 4 6.51 30.38 -3.86
CA ILE A 4 6.30 29.87 -2.49
C ILE A 4 7.57 30.14 -1.68
N LYS A 5 7.43 30.96 -0.64
CA LYS A 5 8.52 31.19 0.31
C LYS A 5 8.51 30.04 1.34
N LYS A 6 9.64 29.37 1.48
CA LYS A 6 9.85 28.28 2.46
C LYS A 6 10.69 28.82 3.61
N ASP A 7 10.20 28.69 4.82
CA ASP A 7 10.92 29.02 6.04
C ASP A 7 10.98 27.77 6.93
N TYR A 8 12.18 27.34 7.30
CA TYR A 8 12.40 26.17 8.13
C TYR A 8 12.73 26.62 9.56
N LYS A 9 11.87 26.27 10.50
CA LYS A 9 12.04 26.61 11.90
C LYS A 9 11.71 25.43 12.78
N ASP A 10 12.66 25.01 13.61
CA ASP A 10 12.56 23.81 14.43
C ASP A 10 12.15 22.61 13.56
N ASN A 11 11.17 21.82 13.94
CA ASN A 11 10.67 20.67 13.16
C ASN A 11 9.51 21.04 12.21
N VAL A 12 9.44 22.30 11.75
CA VAL A 12 8.34 22.79 10.92
C VAL A 12 8.87 23.51 9.69
N VAL A 13 8.30 23.24 8.52
CA VAL A 13 8.41 24.09 7.35
C VAL A 13 7.18 24.97 7.22
N ILE A 14 7.38 26.27 7.12
CA ILE A 14 6.30 27.27 6.96
C ILE A 14 6.29 27.72 5.51
N LEU A 15 5.13 27.56 4.86
CA LEU A 15 4.90 28.00 3.49
C LEU A 15 4.09 29.29 3.51
N SER A 16 4.65 30.35 2.94
CA SER A 16 3.98 31.64 2.79
C SER A 16 3.94 32.04 1.31
N ASN A 17 3.14 33.06 0.99
CA ASN A 17 2.84 33.47 -0.39
C ASN A 17 2.21 32.37 -1.24
N VAL A 18 1.49 31.47 -0.62
CA VAL A 18 0.75 30.42 -1.31
C VAL A 18 -0.55 31.01 -1.82
N THR A 19 -0.69 31.06 -3.12
CA THR A 19 -1.92 31.48 -3.79
C THR A 19 -2.49 30.31 -4.56
N GLU A 20 -3.77 30.09 -4.41
CA GLU A 20 -4.55 29.07 -5.13
C GLU A 20 -3.87 27.71 -5.28
N ILE A 21 -4.14 26.80 -4.31
CA ILE A 21 -3.74 25.40 -4.43
C ILE A 21 -4.90 24.63 -5.03
N ASN A 22 -4.61 23.89 -6.10
CA ASN A 22 -5.57 23.07 -6.80
C ASN A 22 -4.88 21.80 -7.36
N ASP A 23 -5.65 20.96 -8.04
CA ASP A 23 -5.15 19.69 -8.58
C ASP A 23 -3.94 19.85 -9.51
N THR A 24 -3.84 20.97 -10.25
CA THR A 24 -2.76 21.18 -11.23
C THR A 24 -1.42 21.52 -10.61
N ASN A 25 -1.40 22.11 -9.41
CA ASN A 25 -0.17 22.59 -8.78
C ASN A 25 0.13 21.93 -7.42
N TYR A 26 -0.70 21.02 -6.96
CA TYR A 26 -0.51 20.32 -5.68
C TYR A 26 0.79 19.50 -5.63
N TRP A 27 1.32 19.08 -6.78
CA TRP A 27 2.58 18.37 -6.85
C TRP A 27 3.76 19.14 -6.21
N GLU A 28 3.73 20.47 -6.23
CA GLU A 28 4.76 21.31 -5.57
C GLU A 28 4.70 21.16 -4.05
N ILE A 29 3.49 21.06 -3.49
CA ILE A 29 3.29 20.81 -2.06
C ILE A 29 3.76 19.41 -1.69
N THR A 30 3.45 18.41 -2.50
CA THR A 30 3.90 17.01 -2.26
C THR A 30 5.41 16.87 -2.37
N GLN A 31 6.08 17.63 -3.24
CA GLN A 31 7.55 17.71 -3.26
C GLN A 31 8.10 18.30 -1.95
N ILE A 32 7.51 19.39 -1.48
CA ILE A 32 7.93 19.99 -0.20
C ILE A 32 7.71 19.00 0.95
N GLU A 33 6.60 18.29 0.96
CA GLU A 33 6.32 17.24 1.94
C GLU A 33 7.38 16.12 1.88
N ARG A 34 7.74 15.67 0.69
CA ARG A 34 8.80 14.67 0.51
C ARG A 34 10.15 15.15 1.01
N ASP A 35 10.57 16.34 0.61
CA ASP A 35 11.82 16.96 1.07
C ASP A 35 11.83 17.16 2.60
N SER A 36 10.66 17.46 3.19
CA SER A 36 10.50 17.58 4.64
C SER A 36 10.68 16.24 5.35
N ILE A 37 10.09 15.16 4.80
CA ILE A 37 10.28 13.80 5.32
C ILE A 37 11.76 13.39 5.27
N GLU A 38 12.46 13.67 4.18
CA GLU A 38 13.88 13.36 4.02
C GLU A 38 14.76 14.13 5.02
N LYS A 39 14.36 15.36 5.38
CA LYS A 39 15.04 16.20 6.37
C LYS A 39 14.56 15.96 7.81
N ASN A 40 13.69 14.96 8.04
CA ASN A 40 13.07 14.68 9.35
C ASN A 40 12.26 15.86 9.91
N ILE A 41 11.68 16.68 9.06
CA ILE A 41 10.73 17.74 9.45
C ILE A 41 9.40 17.09 9.82
N GLU A 42 8.84 17.45 10.96
CA GLU A 42 7.63 16.82 11.48
C GLU A 42 6.34 17.40 10.90
N PHE A 43 6.31 18.72 10.64
CA PHE A 43 5.09 19.40 10.21
C PHE A 43 5.32 20.35 9.02
N ILE A 44 4.29 20.47 8.18
CA ILE A 44 4.17 21.50 7.16
C ILE A 44 3.03 22.44 7.57
N ASN A 45 3.31 23.73 7.66
CA ASN A 45 2.32 24.76 7.90
C ASN A 45 2.12 25.62 6.66
N ILE A 46 0.88 25.87 6.29
CA ILE A 46 0.50 26.69 5.13
C ILE A 46 -0.42 27.82 5.59
N LYS A 47 -0.06 29.06 5.27
CA LYS A 47 -0.88 30.23 5.57
C LYS A 47 -1.75 30.59 4.37
N ILE A 48 -3.08 30.51 4.53
CA ILE A 48 -4.08 30.71 3.46
C ILE A 48 -5.10 31.77 3.88
N SER A 49 -5.47 32.66 2.96
CA SER A 49 -6.54 33.65 3.17
C SER A 49 -7.88 32.98 3.44
N ILE A 50 -8.63 33.48 4.42
CA ILE A 50 -9.99 32.99 4.75
C ILE A 50 -10.95 33.14 3.57
N SER A 51 -10.71 34.08 2.67
CA SER A 51 -11.52 34.28 1.46
C SER A 51 -11.31 33.21 0.38
N ASP A 52 -10.18 32.49 0.42
CA ASP A 52 -9.87 31.43 -0.55
C ASP A 52 -10.48 30.08 -0.13
N LYS A 53 -11.80 30.01 -0.24
CA LYS A 53 -12.56 28.81 0.13
C LYS A 53 -12.17 27.56 -0.67
N LYS A 54 -11.81 27.72 -1.95
CA LYS A 54 -11.42 26.60 -2.81
C LYS A 54 -10.15 25.94 -2.31
N THR A 55 -9.11 26.72 -2.04
CA THR A 55 -7.86 26.21 -1.48
C THR A 55 -8.06 25.63 -0.08
N ILE A 56 -8.91 26.25 0.76
CA ILE A 56 -9.26 25.74 2.09
C ILE A 56 -9.83 24.31 1.98
N PHE A 57 -10.88 24.12 1.19
CA PHE A 57 -11.48 22.79 1.01
C PHE A 57 -10.49 21.79 0.43
N PHE A 58 -9.70 22.20 -0.57
CA PHE A 58 -8.70 21.35 -1.19
C PHE A 58 -7.64 20.86 -0.18
N LEU A 59 -7.15 21.73 0.70
CA LEU A 59 -6.20 21.37 1.75
C LEU A 59 -6.81 20.39 2.76
N MET A 60 -8.06 20.62 3.18
CA MET A 60 -8.76 19.70 4.10
C MET A 60 -8.95 18.31 3.49
N GLU A 61 -9.29 18.22 2.21
CA GLU A 61 -9.38 16.95 1.47
C GLU A 61 -8.01 16.23 1.38
N ASN A 62 -6.90 16.98 1.42
CA ASN A 62 -5.54 16.44 1.37
C ASN A 62 -4.88 16.32 2.75
N SER A 63 -5.69 16.15 3.79
CA SER A 63 -5.26 15.84 5.17
C SER A 63 -4.56 16.98 5.91
N PHE A 64 -4.74 18.22 5.48
CA PHE A 64 -4.38 19.38 6.27
C PHE A 64 -5.51 19.73 7.25
N THR A 65 -5.13 20.12 8.45
CA THR A 65 -6.06 20.59 9.50
C THR A 65 -5.81 22.05 9.84
N ILE A 66 -6.85 22.78 10.24
CA ILE A 66 -6.67 24.15 10.71
C ILE A 66 -6.02 24.10 12.09
N LYS A 67 -4.81 24.64 12.20
CA LYS A 67 -4.06 24.76 13.45
C LYS A 67 -4.46 26.03 14.24
N SER A 68 -4.56 27.17 13.54
CA SER A 68 -4.87 28.46 14.14
C SER A 68 -5.43 29.44 13.12
N ARG A 69 -5.95 30.56 13.63
CA ARG A 69 -6.36 31.72 12.83
C ARG A 69 -5.52 32.92 13.21
N GLU A 70 -4.99 33.62 12.22
CA GLU A 70 -4.22 34.84 12.36
C GLU A 70 -4.85 35.95 11.49
N GLY A 71 -5.67 36.81 12.10
CA GLY A 71 -6.40 37.86 11.38
C GLY A 71 -7.28 37.26 10.26
N ASN A 72 -7.01 37.63 9.02
CA ASN A 72 -7.72 37.17 7.83
C ASN A 72 -7.10 35.90 7.20
N PHE A 73 -6.32 35.14 7.96
CA PHE A 73 -5.67 33.92 7.47
C PHE A 73 -5.95 32.75 8.40
N TYR A 74 -6.06 31.55 7.80
CA TYR A 74 -5.91 30.29 8.50
C TYR A 74 -4.48 29.78 8.34
N ILE A 75 -3.94 29.22 9.41
CA ILE A 75 -2.74 28.39 9.39
C ILE A 75 -3.19 26.94 9.32
N PHE A 76 -2.94 26.31 8.20
CA PHE A 76 -3.13 24.88 8.03
C PHE A 76 -1.88 24.14 8.44
N GLU A 77 -2.04 23.00 9.08
CA GLU A 77 -0.96 22.11 9.47
C GLU A 77 -1.19 20.70 8.93
N LYS A 78 -0.12 20.09 8.46
CA LYS A 78 -0.10 18.67 8.11
C LYS A 78 1.11 18.02 8.75
N LYS A 79 0.90 16.90 9.44
CA LYS A 79 2.00 16.07 9.95
C LYS A 79 2.63 15.31 8.80
N CYS A 80 3.95 15.45 8.62
CA CYS A 80 4.71 14.66 7.67
C CYS A 80 4.74 13.19 8.11
N GLN A 81 4.55 12.28 7.17
CA GLN A 81 4.64 10.86 7.48
C GLN A 81 6.11 10.42 7.53
N ASN A 82 6.70 10.42 8.72
CA ASN A 82 8.13 10.11 8.91
C ASN A 82 8.45 8.61 8.93
N ILE A 83 7.46 7.73 8.73
CA ILE A 83 7.69 6.29 8.71
C ILE A 83 8.23 5.90 7.33
N LYS A 84 9.53 5.59 7.28
CA LYS A 84 10.16 4.99 6.12
C LYS A 84 9.98 3.47 6.18
N SER A 85 9.52 2.86 5.09
CA SER A 85 9.31 1.42 5.04
C SER A 85 10.09 0.76 3.92
N LEU A 86 10.67 -0.40 4.22
CA LEU A 86 11.31 -1.28 3.25
C LEU A 86 10.44 -2.52 3.05
N ARG A 87 10.03 -2.76 1.81
CA ARG A 87 9.25 -3.92 1.40
C ARG A 87 10.14 -4.86 0.61
N LEU A 88 10.41 -6.03 1.14
CA LEU A 88 11.31 -7.02 0.58
C LEU A 88 10.52 -8.21 0.04
N SER A 89 10.67 -8.51 -1.23
CA SER A 89 10.27 -9.78 -1.80
C SER A 89 11.33 -10.81 -1.44
N LEU A 90 10.99 -11.78 -0.59
CA LEU A 90 11.92 -12.84 -0.17
C LEU A 90 12.08 -13.92 -1.26
N THR A 91 11.07 -14.06 -2.11
CA THR A 91 11.10 -14.96 -3.27
C THR A 91 10.14 -14.46 -4.33
N GLY A 92 10.48 -14.71 -5.60
CA GLY A 92 9.54 -14.53 -6.71
C GLY A 92 8.52 -15.67 -6.85
N GLU A 93 8.74 -16.80 -6.19
CA GLU A 93 7.82 -17.96 -6.27
C GLU A 93 6.55 -17.74 -5.42
N CYS A 94 5.43 -18.28 -5.92
CA CYS A 94 4.16 -18.29 -5.19
C CYS A 94 3.42 -19.61 -5.41
N ASN A 95 2.89 -20.19 -4.36
CA ASN A 95 2.02 -21.36 -4.43
C ASN A 95 0.58 -21.03 -4.86
N TYR A 96 0.28 -19.73 -5.16
CA TYR A 96 -0.97 -19.27 -5.77
C TYR A 96 -0.68 -18.54 -7.09
N GLN A 97 -1.70 -18.48 -7.97
CA GLN A 97 -1.67 -17.77 -9.25
C GLN A 97 -2.88 -16.86 -9.38
N CYS A 98 -3.03 -15.93 -8.44
CA CYS A 98 -4.15 -15.00 -8.40
C CYS A 98 -4.29 -14.29 -9.75
N PHE A 99 -5.50 -14.29 -10.33
CA PHE A 99 -5.68 -13.79 -11.70
C PHE A 99 -5.43 -12.28 -11.85
N PHE A 100 -5.53 -11.54 -10.77
CA PHE A 100 -5.31 -10.09 -10.71
C PHE A 100 -3.90 -9.71 -10.22
N CYS A 101 -3.00 -10.68 -10.01
CA CYS A 101 -1.66 -10.43 -9.49
C CYS A 101 -0.89 -9.53 -10.46
N HIS A 102 -0.34 -8.43 -9.92
CA HIS A 102 0.41 -7.44 -10.72
C HIS A 102 1.90 -7.75 -10.82
N GLY A 103 2.34 -8.95 -10.40
CA GLY A 103 3.68 -9.45 -10.71
C GLY A 103 4.70 -9.36 -9.59
N GLU A 104 4.30 -9.18 -8.32
CA GLU A 104 5.21 -9.38 -7.18
C GLU A 104 5.69 -10.84 -7.08
N GLY A 105 4.95 -11.79 -7.68
CA GLY A 105 5.28 -13.21 -7.76
C GLY A 105 5.43 -13.73 -9.19
N SER A 106 6.20 -14.80 -9.36
CA SER A 106 6.32 -15.60 -10.57
C SER A 106 5.57 -16.91 -10.42
N LYS A 107 5.54 -17.71 -11.49
CA LYS A 107 5.03 -19.09 -11.39
C LYS A 107 6.00 -19.94 -10.58
N MET A 108 5.46 -20.91 -9.83
CA MET A 108 6.29 -21.94 -9.15
C MET A 108 7.19 -22.64 -10.16
N GLY A 109 8.49 -22.73 -9.79
CA GLY A 109 9.51 -23.39 -10.60
C GLY A 109 10.22 -22.48 -11.62
N ASP A 110 9.84 -21.19 -11.73
CA ASP A 110 10.62 -20.24 -12.52
C ASP A 110 11.98 -20.02 -11.82
N LYS A 111 13.07 -20.43 -12.45
CA LYS A 111 14.41 -20.25 -11.91
C LYS A 111 14.78 -18.76 -11.92
N ARG A 112 15.20 -18.24 -10.76
CA ARG A 112 15.72 -16.90 -10.56
C ARG A 112 16.98 -16.99 -9.70
N GLU A 113 17.93 -16.11 -9.94
CA GLU A 113 19.06 -15.91 -9.04
C GLU A 113 18.61 -15.00 -7.89
N GLU A 114 18.01 -15.61 -6.88
CA GLU A 114 17.59 -14.91 -5.68
C GLU A 114 18.82 -14.71 -4.76
N ASN A 115 18.83 -13.59 -4.07
CA ASN A 115 19.87 -13.29 -3.08
C ASN A 115 19.83 -14.32 -1.92
N SER A 116 20.98 -14.54 -1.33
CA SER A 116 21.11 -15.29 -0.08
C SER A 116 20.37 -14.55 1.07
N LYS A 117 20.04 -15.28 2.12
CA LYS A 117 19.46 -14.66 3.31
C LYS A 117 20.42 -13.68 3.99
N GLU A 118 21.73 -13.90 3.90
CA GLU A 118 22.77 -13.03 4.44
C GLU A 118 22.81 -11.69 3.69
N GLU A 119 22.74 -11.70 2.37
CA GLU A 119 22.66 -10.50 1.54
C GLU A 119 21.39 -9.69 1.83
N MET A 120 20.23 -10.37 1.88
CA MET A 120 18.95 -9.74 2.24
C MET A 120 18.99 -9.15 3.65
N TYR A 121 19.63 -9.83 4.61
CA TYR A 121 19.80 -9.30 5.97
C TYR A 121 20.68 -8.07 6.01
N SER A 122 21.72 -8.02 5.19
CA SER A 122 22.59 -6.83 5.05
C SER A 122 21.79 -5.62 4.57
N LEU A 123 20.87 -5.81 3.60
CA LEU A 123 19.96 -4.76 3.16
C LEU A 123 19.01 -4.30 4.28
N ILE A 124 18.48 -5.24 5.07
CA ILE A 124 17.63 -4.92 6.24
C ILE A 124 18.40 -4.07 7.25
N LYS A 125 19.63 -4.46 7.59
CA LYS A 125 20.48 -3.69 8.53
C LYS A 125 20.79 -2.30 8.03
N GLU A 126 21.16 -2.16 6.76
CA GLU A 126 21.44 -0.85 6.18
C GLU A 126 20.19 0.03 6.14
N ALA A 127 19.02 -0.55 5.84
CA ALA A 127 17.76 0.16 5.91
C ALA A 127 17.45 0.67 7.33
N ILE A 128 17.56 -0.19 8.34
CA ILE A 128 17.30 0.18 9.75
C ILE A 128 18.26 1.29 10.21
N LYS A 129 19.53 1.20 9.88
CA LYS A 129 20.54 2.23 10.17
C LYS A 129 20.16 3.61 9.60
N ASN A 130 19.42 3.62 8.49
CA ASN A 130 18.94 4.83 7.83
C ASN A 130 17.46 5.14 8.10
N ASN A 131 16.95 4.71 9.27
CA ASN A 131 15.60 4.99 9.78
C ASN A 131 14.45 4.37 8.97
N TYR A 132 14.70 3.30 8.21
CA TYR A 132 13.64 2.45 7.67
C TYR A 132 13.20 1.47 8.75
N THR A 133 12.25 1.89 9.57
CA THR A 133 11.83 1.15 10.77
C THR A 133 10.62 0.24 10.56
N ASP A 134 10.01 0.24 9.39
CA ASP A 134 8.91 -0.66 9.01
C ASP A 134 9.41 -1.60 7.89
N ILE A 135 9.63 -2.86 8.22
CA ILE A 135 10.10 -3.89 7.30
C ILE A 135 8.94 -4.79 6.93
N THR A 136 8.66 -4.91 5.64
CA THR A 136 7.61 -5.80 5.13
C THR A 136 8.21 -6.96 4.35
N PHE A 137 8.00 -8.17 4.79
CA PHE A 137 8.29 -9.38 4.03
C PHE A 137 7.12 -9.71 3.10
N THR A 138 7.42 -9.83 1.83
CA THR A 138 6.47 -10.08 0.75
C THR A 138 7.14 -10.92 -0.34
N GLY A 139 6.62 -10.88 -1.54
CA GLY A 139 7.14 -11.56 -2.72
C GLY A 139 6.02 -12.25 -3.48
N GLY A 140 6.29 -13.42 -4.00
CA GLY A 140 5.25 -14.36 -4.38
C GLY A 140 4.50 -14.79 -3.12
N GLU A 141 5.03 -15.78 -2.42
CA GLU A 141 4.58 -16.15 -1.06
C GLU A 141 5.80 -16.19 -0.13
N PRO A 142 5.96 -15.24 0.79
CA PRO A 142 7.15 -15.16 1.65
C PRO A 142 7.31 -16.38 2.56
N LEU A 143 6.24 -17.08 2.90
CA LEU A 143 6.32 -18.27 3.75
C LEU A 143 6.87 -19.51 3.03
N LEU A 144 7.16 -19.45 1.74
CA LEU A 144 8.02 -20.43 1.07
C LEU A 144 9.48 -20.31 1.55
N LYS A 145 9.85 -19.18 2.13
CA LYS A 145 11.15 -18.91 2.79
C LYS A 145 11.00 -18.82 4.32
N LEU A 146 10.18 -19.72 4.89
CA LEU A 146 9.86 -19.72 6.33
C LEU A 146 11.12 -19.77 7.22
N ASP A 147 12.09 -20.62 6.85
CA ASP A 147 13.32 -20.78 7.62
C ASP A 147 14.18 -19.51 7.61
N ASP A 148 14.20 -18.79 6.48
CA ASP A 148 14.89 -17.52 6.36
C ASP A 148 14.21 -16.46 7.23
N ILE A 149 12.88 -16.41 7.26
CA ILE A 149 12.14 -15.47 8.12
C ILE A 149 12.46 -15.72 9.61
N ILE A 150 12.44 -16.98 10.05
CA ILE A 150 12.80 -17.35 11.42
C ILE A 150 14.26 -16.92 11.72
N TRP A 151 15.15 -17.16 10.78
CA TRP A 151 16.54 -16.74 10.90
C TRP A 151 16.69 -15.21 11.00
N TYR A 152 15.94 -14.42 10.18
CA TYR A 152 15.94 -12.95 10.30
C TYR A 152 15.46 -12.48 11.67
N LEU A 153 14.39 -13.04 12.20
CA LEU A 153 13.85 -12.66 13.52
C LEU A 153 14.88 -12.91 14.62
N ASN A 154 15.58 -14.05 14.57
CA ASN A 154 16.64 -14.39 15.51
C ASN A 154 17.81 -13.42 15.38
N LYS A 155 18.30 -13.16 14.16
CA LYS A 155 19.40 -12.23 13.91
C LYS A 155 19.08 -10.80 14.33
N LEU A 156 17.86 -10.31 14.06
CA LEU A 156 17.41 -9.00 14.53
C LEU A 156 17.41 -8.93 16.07
N SER A 157 17.03 -10.01 16.75
CA SER A 157 17.08 -10.07 18.20
C SER A 157 18.50 -10.12 18.74
N GLU A 158 19.41 -10.90 18.14
CA GLU A 158 20.84 -10.96 18.48
C GLU A 158 21.52 -9.59 18.30
N ASP A 159 21.21 -8.88 17.23
CA ASP A 159 21.74 -7.54 16.92
C ASP A 159 21.03 -6.41 17.70
N ASN A 160 20.08 -6.72 18.60
CA ASN A 160 19.26 -5.77 19.36
C ASN A 160 18.46 -4.79 18.47
N LEU A 161 18.09 -5.22 17.26
CA LEU A 161 17.29 -4.44 16.32
C LEU A 161 15.82 -4.85 16.45
N LYS A 162 14.94 -3.87 16.60
CA LYS A 162 13.49 -4.11 16.81
C LYS A 162 12.63 -3.27 15.85
N PRO A 163 12.82 -3.39 14.51
CA PRO A 163 11.91 -2.74 13.57
C PRO A 163 10.49 -3.32 13.68
N TYR A 164 9.51 -2.57 13.19
CA TYR A 164 8.18 -3.10 12.94
C TYR A 164 8.25 -4.09 11.77
N ILE A 165 7.72 -5.30 11.95
CA ILE A 165 7.71 -6.32 10.90
C ILE A 165 6.29 -6.62 10.45
N THR A 166 6.10 -6.67 9.15
CA THR A 166 4.86 -7.12 8.51
C THR A 166 5.16 -8.30 7.61
N ILE A 167 4.39 -9.38 7.72
CA ILE A 167 4.37 -10.46 6.71
C ILE A 167 3.10 -10.33 5.88
N VAL A 168 3.25 -10.19 4.55
CA VAL A 168 2.11 -10.22 3.61
C VAL A 168 2.03 -11.61 2.99
N THR A 169 0.99 -12.36 3.33
CA THR A 169 0.89 -13.79 3.00
C THR A 169 -0.50 -14.18 2.53
N ASN A 170 -0.59 -15.24 1.75
CA ASN A 170 -1.85 -15.90 1.44
C ASN A 170 -2.36 -16.79 2.62
N GLY A 171 -1.52 -17.01 3.62
CA GLY A 171 -1.86 -17.65 4.89
C GLY A 171 -1.96 -19.17 4.86
N SER A 172 -1.60 -19.82 3.75
CA SER A 172 -1.69 -21.30 3.62
C SER A 172 -0.54 -22.04 4.32
N LEU A 173 0.58 -21.37 4.63
CA LEU A 173 1.82 -21.97 5.10
C LEU A 173 2.22 -21.54 6.53
N ILE A 174 1.26 -21.23 7.37
CA ILE A 174 1.51 -20.83 8.77
C ILE A 174 1.85 -22.07 9.62
N GLU A 175 3.02 -22.09 10.23
CA GLU A 175 3.50 -23.12 11.14
C GLU A 175 3.71 -22.60 12.56
N ASP A 176 3.63 -23.49 13.56
CA ASP A 176 3.80 -23.11 14.98
C ASP A 176 5.21 -22.56 15.25
N ARG A 177 6.25 -23.16 14.66
CA ARG A 177 7.64 -22.70 14.83
C ARG A 177 7.86 -21.25 14.38
N LEU A 178 7.09 -20.76 13.36
CA LEU A 178 7.11 -19.35 13.00
C LEU A 178 6.49 -18.50 14.11
N LEU A 179 5.34 -18.93 14.62
CA LEU A 179 4.64 -18.18 15.67
C LEU A 179 5.47 -18.11 16.96
N ASP A 180 6.16 -19.19 17.30
CA ASP A 180 7.07 -19.24 18.45
C ASP A 180 8.25 -18.28 18.26
N ALA A 181 8.86 -18.25 17.07
CA ALA A 181 9.93 -17.31 16.74
C ALA A 181 9.46 -15.84 16.79
N ILE A 182 8.23 -15.57 16.33
CA ILE A 182 7.62 -14.24 16.43
C ILE A 182 7.39 -13.84 17.87
N GLU A 183 6.85 -14.73 18.72
CA GLU A 183 6.65 -14.43 20.15
C GLU A 183 7.96 -14.12 20.85
N ASN A 184 9.02 -14.87 20.57
CA ASN A 184 10.36 -14.59 21.07
C ASN A 184 10.89 -13.23 20.60
N TYR A 185 10.64 -12.88 19.31
CA TYR A 185 11.06 -11.61 18.75
C TYR A 185 10.33 -10.42 19.39
N VAL A 186 9.00 -10.47 19.51
CA VAL A 186 8.20 -9.34 19.99
C VAL A 186 8.23 -9.18 21.51
N GLY A 187 8.32 -10.29 22.26
CA GLY A 187 8.15 -10.28 23.71
C GLY A 187 6.80 -9.66 24.09
N ASP A 188 6.83 -8.63 24.94
CA ASP A 188 5.61 -7.91 25.37
C ASP A 188 5.11 -6.90 24.34
N LYS A 189 5.91 -6.55 23.32
CA LYS A 189 5.60 -5.53 22.29
C LYS A 189 4.92 -6.15 21.07
N LYS A 190 3.73 -6.73 21.25
CA LYS A 190 2.99 -7.40 20.17
C LYS A 190 2.71 -6.49 18.95
N GLU A 191 2.64 -5.19 19.19
CA GLU A 191 2.36 -4.17 18.15
C GLU A 191 3.46 -4.02 17.10
N ILE A 192 4.70 -4.48 17.38
CA ILE A 192 5.79 -4.41 16.39
C ILE A 192 5.74 -5.49 15.33
N PHE A 193 4.78 -6.42 15.40
CA PHE A 193 4.62 -7.47 14.41
C PHE A 193 3.17 -7.62 13.96
N LYS A 194 2.94 -7.77 12.66
CA LYS A 194 1.62 -8.06 12.13
C LYS A 194 1.64 -8.94 10.90
N PHE A 195 0.55 -9.67 10.72
CA PHE A 195 0.25 -10.40 9.50
C PHE A 195 -0.77 -9.63 8.64
N ASN A 196 -0.48 -9.51 7.36
CA ASN A 196 -1.43 -9.04 6.35
C ASN A 196 -1.85 -10.22 5.48
N PHE A 197 -3.01 -10.78 5.74
CA PHE A 197 -3.56 -11.91 4.96
C PHE A 197 -4.24 -11.43 3.68
N SER A 198 -3.90 -12.06 2.56
CA SER A 198 -4.61 -11.87 1.28
C SER A 198 -5.89 -12.71 1.28
N MET A 199 -7.00 -12.13 1.78
CA MET A 199 -8.30 -12.79 1.91
C MET A 199 -9.33 -12.08 1.02
N HIS A 200 -9.69 -12.70 -0.12
CA HIS A 200 -10.50 -12.05 -1.15
C HIS A 200 -11.93 -12.58 -1.26
N SER A 201 -12.29 -13.60 -0.48
CA SER A 201 -13.65 -14.11 -0.32
C SER A 201 -13.72 -15.06 0.86
N LEU A 202 -14.90 -15.22 1.45
CA LEU A 202 -15.22 -16.25 2.43
C LEU A 202 -16.08 -17.39 1.83
N LYS A 203 -16.42 -17.29 0.54
CA LYS A 203 -17.07 -18.35 -0.24
C LYS A 203 -16.01 -19.16 -0.96
N ASN A 204 -15.95 -20.47 -0.74
CA ASN A 204 -14.84 -21.32 -1.18
C ASN A 204 -14.65 -21.33 -2.70
N ASP A 205 -15.73 -21.43 -3.45
CA ASP A 205 -15.72 -21.42 -4.93
C ASP A 205 -15.20 -20.07 -5.49
N VAL A 206 -15.68 -18.96 -4.92
CA VAL A 206 -15.22 -17.60 -5.28
C VAL A 206 -13.74 -17.44 -4.92
N TYR A 207 -13.34 -17.82 -3.69
CA TYR A 207 -11.96 -17.77 -3.23
C TYR A 207 -11.04 -18.51 -4.19
N LEU A 208 -11.33 -19.80 -4.48
CA LEU A 208 -10.52 -20.62 -5.38
C LEU A 208 -10.46 -20.07 -6.80
N SER A 209 -11.55 -19.48 -7.29
CA SER A 209 -11.60 -18.84 -8.61
C SER A 209 -10.68 -17.63 -8.72
N ILE A 210 -10.49 -16.91 -7.59
CA ILE A 210 -9.64 -15.73 -7.49
C ILE A 210 -8.17 -16.11 -7.31
N VAL A 211 -7.86 -16.96 -6.32
CA VAL A 211 -6.47 -17.22 -5.91
C VAL A 211 -5.76 -18.28 -6.75
N ARG A 212 -6.50 -19.21 -7.36
CA ARG A 212 -5.99 -20.26 -8.27
C ARG A 212 -4.77 -20.99 -7.69
N PRO A 213 -4.94 -21.78 -6.63
CA PRO A 213 -3.82 -22.45 -5.96
C PRO A 213 -3.15 -23.46 -6.88
N VAL A 214 -1.82 -23.57 -6.78
CA VAL A 214 -1.01 -24.60 -7.45
C VAL A 214 -1.13 -25.89 -6.62
N ILE A 215 -1.91 -26.87 -7.09
CA ILE A 215 -2.34 -28.04 -6.32
C ILE A 215 -1.16 -28.79 -5.66
N LYS A 216 -0.02 -28.93 -6.36
CA LYS A 216 1.17 -29.62 -5.83
C LYS A 216 1.95 -28.81 -4.77
N ALA A 217 1.64 -27.53 -4.62
CA ALA A 217 2.36 -26.60 -3.74
C ALA A 217 1.53 -26.12 -2.55
N ILE A 218 0.34 -26.68 -2.33
CA ILE A 218 -0.49 -26.43 -1.16
C ILE A 218 -0.46 -27.61 -0.19
N PRO A 219 -0.55 -27.36 1.14
CA PRO A 219 -0.35 -28.43 2.15
C PRO A 219 -1.53 -29.37 2.32
N ILE A 220 -2.69 -29.08 1.70
CA ILE A 220 -3.93 -29.84 1.84
C ILE A 220 -4.73 -29.84 0.53
N ASP A 221 -5.82 -30.62 0.51
CA ASP A 221 -6.79 -30.54 -0.59
C ASP A 221 -7.32 -29.10 -0.77
N LYS A 222 -7.39 -28.66 -2.03
CA LYS A 222 -7.80 -27.30 -2.38
C LYS A 222 -9.17 -26.89 -1.81
N ASN A 223 -10.10 -27.85 -1.67
CA ASN A 223 -11.44 -27.57 -1.17
C ASN A 223 -11.44 -27.20 0.33
N ASN A 224 -10.40 -27.60 1.06
CA ASN A 224 -10.19 -27.28 2.47
C ASN A 224 -9.28 -26.07 2.69
N LEU A 225 -8.76 -25.47 1.62
CA LEU A 225 -7.74 -24.43 1.68
C LEU A 225 -8.24 -23.15 2.38
N LEU A 226 -9.45 -22.69 2.06
CA LEU A 226 -10.06 -21.53 2.73
C LEU A 226 -10.24 -21.76 4.23
N GLU A 227 -10.69 -22.95 4.64
CA GLU A 227 -10.86 -23.29 6.06
C GLU A 227 -9.51 -23.37 6.77
N LEU A 228 -8.45 -23.87 6.11
CA LEU A 228 -7.09 -23.80 6.64
C LEU A 228 -6.65 -22.37 6.90
N VAL A 229 -6.86 -21.44 5.93
CA VAL A 229 -6.49 -20.03 6.09
C VAL A 229 -7.28 -19.39 7.23
N LYS A 230 -8.59 -19.65 7.34
CA LYS A 230 -9.42 -19.20 8.48
C LYS A 230 -8.90 -19.74 9.83
N LYS A 231 -8.54 -21.02 9.87
CA LYS A 231 -7.95 -21.65 11.06
C LYS A 231 -6.63 -21.01 11.46
N ASN A 232 -5.78 -20.70 10.49
CA ASN A 232 -4.50 -20.03 10.71
C ASN A 232 -4.68 -18.60 11.27
N ILE A 233 -5.66 -17.85 10.76
CA ILE A 233 -6.02 -16.52 11.31
C ILE A 233 -6.41 -16.65 12.79
N LYS A 234 -7.31 -17.61 13.13
CA LYS A 234 -7.73 -17.85 14.52
C LYS A 234 -6.56 -18.24 15.41
N LYS A 235 -5.65 -19.09 14.92
CA LYS A 235 -4.43 -19.52 15.60
C LYS A 235 -3.52 -18.34 15.95
N ILE A 236 -3.32 -17.41 15.03
CA ILE A 236 -2.53 -16.20 15.23
C ILE A 236 -3.22 -15.28 16.25
N LYS A 237 -4.54 -15.09 16.13
CA LYS A 237 -5.30 -14.27 17.09
C LYS A 237 -5.30 -14.86 18.50
N ALA A 238 -5.29 -16.18 18.64
CA ALA A 238 -5.15 -16.84 19.94
C ALA A 238 -3.83 -16.52 20.66
N ARG A 239 -2.77 -16.11 19.90
CA ARG A 239 -1.48 -15.64 20.44
C ARG A 239 -1.44 -14.11 20.63
N ASN A 240 -2.56 -13.41 20.48
CA ASN A 240 -2.68 -11.94 20.57
C ASN A 240 -1.79 -11.18 19.59
N LEU A 241 -1.45 -11.77 18.45
CA LEU A 241 -0.73 -11.10 17.37
C LEU A 241 -1.69 -10.31 16.49
N ILE A 242 -1.17 -9.26 15.85
CA ILE A 242 -1.97 -8.38 15.00
C ILE A 242 -2.22 -9.02 13.63
N VAL A 243 -3.49 -9.05 13.23
CA VAL A 243 -3.93 -9.55 11.93
C VAL A 243 -4.67 -8.47 11.15
N LYS A 244 -4.27 -8.29 9.91
CA LYS A 244 -4.98 -7.47 8.91
C LYS A 244 -5.42 -8.36 7.76
N LEU A 245 -6.67 -8.23 7.31
CA LEU A 245 -7.17 -8.84 6.08
C LEU A 245 -7.08 -7.84 4.93
N ASN A 246 -6.33 -8.16 3.89
CA ASN A 246 -6.29 -7.41 2.64
C ASN A 246 -7.31 -8.01 1.67
N PHE A 247 -8.29 -7.20 1.26
CA PHE A 247 -9.38 -7.60 0.39
C PHE A 247 -9.39 -6.70 -0.86
N VAL A 248 -8.90 -7.22 -1.99
CA VAL A 248 -8.98 -6.50 -3.26
C VAL A 248 -10.41 -6.58 -3.77
N LEU A 249 -11.02 -5.43 -4.04
CA LEU A 249 -12.35 -5.33 -4.61
C LEU A 249 -12.34 -5.70 -6.09
N LEU A 250 -13.10 -6.71 -6.45
CA LEU A 250 -13.20 -7.26 -7.81
C LEU A 250 -14.67 -7.24 -8.23
N LYS A 251 -15.06 -6.25 -9.04
CA LYS A 251 -16.43 -6.08 -9.53
C LYS A 251 -16.99 -7.40 -10.08
N ASN A 252 -18.22 -7.73 -9.73
CA ASN A 252 -18.92 -8.95 -10.13
C ASN A 252 -18.25 -10.27 -9.66
N LYS A 253 -17.35 -10.20 -8.66
CA LYS A 253 -16.71 -11.38 -8.08
C LYS A 253 -16.91 -11.49 -6.57
N ASN A 254 -16.52 -10.44 -5.83
CA ASN A 254 -16.50 -10.45 -4.37
C ASN A 254 -16.99 -9.12 -3.78
N THR A 255 -17.81 -8.37 -4.51
CA THR A 255 -18.24 -7.01 -4.14
C THR A 255 -19.73 -6.91 -3.83
N ASP A 256 -20.45 -8.03 -3.78
CA ASP A 256 -21.84 -8.03 -3.34
C ASP A 256 -21.96 -7.64 -1.86
N LYS A 257 -23.07 -7.01 -1.47
CA LYS A 257 -23.35 -6.65 -0.06
C LYS A 257 -23.12 -7.81 0.91
N LYS A 258 -23.45 -9.03 0.48
CA LYS A 258 -23.26 -10.23 1.28
C LYS A 258 -21.79 -10.54 1.49
N ASP A 259 -20.96 -10.43 0.45
CA ASP A 259 -19.52 -10.70 0.52
C ASP A 259 -18.83 -9.72 1.47
N ILE A 260 -19.14 -8.42 1.34
CA ILE A 260 -18.59 -7.38 2.22
C ILE A 260 -19.04 -7.57 3.67
N LYS A 261 -20.32 -7.92 3.87
CA LYS A 261 -20.84 -8.23 5.21
C LYS A 261 -20.13 -9.43 5.83
N GLU A 262 -20.00 -10.52 5.09
CA GLU A 262 -19.36 -11.76 5.57
C GLU A 262 -17.93 -11.50 6.04
N ILE A 263 -17.10 -10.76 5.26
CA ILE A 263 -15.72 -10.48 5.66
C ILE A 263 -15.64 -9.57 6.89
N LEU A 264 -16.55 -8.58 7.02
CA LEU A 264 -16.59 -7.70 8.18
C LEU A 264 -17.05 -8.45 9.44
N GLU A 265 -18.09 -9.31 9.34
CA GLU A 265 -18.55 -10.14 10.44
C GLU A 265 -17.49 -11.15 10.86
N PHE A 266 -16.85 -11.84 9.91
CA PHE A 266 -15.75 -12.76 10.20
C PHE A 266 -14.62 -12.05 10.96
N ALA A 267 -14.26 -10.85 10.54
CA ALA A 267 -13.22 -10.07 11.19
C ALA A 267 -13.62 -9.69 12.62
N TYR A 268 -14.84 -9.22 12.82
CA TYR A 268 -15.37 -8.85 14.13
C TYR A 268 -15.42 -10.05 15.08
N GLU A 269 -16.04 -11.15 14.66
CA GLU A 269 -16.22 -12.37 15.47
C GLU A 269 -14.87 -13.01 15.87
N ASN A 270 -13.85 -12.90 15.02
CA ASN A 270 -12.53 -13.49 15.27
C ASN A 270 -11.51 -12.46 15.79
N LYS A 271 -11.96 -11.26 16.21
CA LYS A 271 -11.11 -10.19 16.77
C LYS A 271 -9.94 -9.82 15.85
N VAL A 272 -10.17 -9.85 14.55
CA VAL A 272 -9.20 -9.36 13.56
C VAL A 272 -9.09 -7.85 13.71
N ASP A 273 -7.85 -7.35 13.75
CA ASP A 273 -7.60 -5.93 14.09
C ASP A 273 -7.99 -4.99 12.94
N TYR A 274 -7.78 -5.44 11.68
CA TYR A 274 -8.02 -4.60 10.51
C TYR A 274 -8.63 -5.40 9.35
N VAL A 275 -9.60 -4.82 8.68
CA VAL A 275 -10.01 -5.20 7.31
C VAL A 275 -9.64 -4.07 6.38
N LYS A 276 -8.89 -4.36 5.33
CA LYS A 276 -8.46 -3.38 4.36
C LYS A 276 -9.03 -3.69 2.99
N PHE A 277 -9.90 -2.81 2.51
CA PHE A 277 -10.39 -2.85 1.15
C PHE A 277 -9.47 -2.06 0.23
N LEU A 278 -9.06 -2.68 -0.87
CA LEU A 278 -8.16 -2.11 -1.85
C LEU A 278 -8.82 -2.07 -3.21
N GLU A 279 -8.66 -0.96 -3.90
CA GLU A 279 -8.92 -0.91 -5.33
C GLU A 279 -7.95 -1.81 -6.09
N LEU A 280 -8.42 -2.38 -7.19
CA LEU A 280 -7.57 -3.17 -8.09
C LEU A 280 -6.52 -2.27 -8.74
N LEU A 281 -5.25 -2.61 -8.60
CA LEU A 281 -4.19 -1.98 -9.38
C LEU A 281 -4.26 -2.51 -10.82
N VAL A 282 -4.62 -1.65 -11.76
CA VAL A 282 -4.72 -2.00 -13.18
C VAL A 282 -3.46 -1.54 -13.90
N THR A 283 -2.54 -2.46 -14.16
CA THR A 283 -1.33 -2.23 -14.96
C THR A 283 -1.63 -2.39 -16.44
N GLU A 284 -0.73 -1.94 -17.33
CA GLU A 284 -0.89 -2.12 -18.78
C GLU A 284 -1.06 -3.59 -19.18
N ASP A 285 -0.33 -4.50 -18.53
CA ASP A 285 -0.46 -5.95 -18.75
C ASP A 285 -1.84 -6.47 -18.32
N LEU A 286 -2.35 -6.01 -17.18
CA LEU A 286 -3.70 -6.35 -16.73
C LEU A 286 -4.80 -5.75 -17.62
N ILE A 287 -4.57 -4.58 -18.21
CA ILE A 287 -5.47 -4.01 -19.23
C ILE A 287 -5.51 -4.93 -20.46
N LYS A 288 -4.33 -5.34 -20.98
CA LYS A 288 -4.24 -6.26 -22.12
C LYS A 288 -4.95 -7.61 -21.86
N LYS A 289 -4.96 -8.05 -20.60
CA LYS A 289 -5.67 -9.27 -20.14
C LYS A 289 -7.16 -9.04 -19.85
N GLY A 290 -7.69 -7.85 -20.10
CA GLY A 290 -9.09 -7.47 -19.87
C GLY A 290 -9.48 -7.43 -18.39
N MET A 291 -8.53 -7.22 -17.47
CA MET A 291 -8.80 -7.21 -16.03
C MET A 291 -9.45 -5.91 -15.55
N TYR A 292 -9.40 -4.83 -16.34
CA TYR A 292 -10.10 -3.57 -16.04
C TYR A 292 -11.60 -3.75 -15.78
N LYS A 293 -12.25 -4.74 -16.38
CA LYS A 293 -13.67 -5.07 -16.15
C LYS A 293 -14.00 -5.44 -14.69
N PHE A 294 -13.01 -5.80 -13.90
CA PHE A 294 -13.15 -6.09 -12.49
C PHE A 294 -12.84 -4.89 -11.59
N TYR A 295 -12.50 -3.73 -12.16
CA TYR A 295 -12.23 -2.54 -11.39
C TYR A 295 -13.51 -1.99 -10.75
N LEU A 296 -13.41 -1.58 -9.49
CA LEU A 296 -14.47 -0.91 -8.74
C LEU A 296 -13.84 0.14 -7.84
N THR A 297 -14.45 1.32 -7.79
CA THR A 297 -14.01 2.40 -6.89
C THR A 297 -14.48 2.17 -5.46
N LEU A 298 -13.70 2.65 -4.49
CA LEU A 298 -14.08 2.61 -3.07
C LEU A 298 -15.30 3.47 -2.76
N ASP A 299 -15.55 4.54 -3.52
CA ASP A 299 -16.71 5.40 -3.35
C ASP A 299 -18.03 4.61 -3.47
N SER A 300 -18.08 3.67 -4.44
CA SER A 300 -19.24 2.77 -4.60
C SER A 300 -19.48 1.88 -3.38
N LEU A 301 -18.41 1.47 -2.69
CA LEU A 301 -18.52 0.71 -1.43
C LEU A 301 -19.02 1.60 -0.30
N LEU A 302 -18.48 2.81 -0.16
CA LEU A 302 -18.83 3.74 0.90
C LEU A 302 -20.31 4.13 0.85
N ASP A 303 -20.85 4.41 -0.33
CA ASP A 303 -22.27 4.76 -0.49
C ASP A 303 -23.21 3.66 0.05
N GLU A 304 -22.80 2.41 -0.07
CA GLU A 304 -23.56 1.25 0.43
C GLU A 304 -23.41 1.02 1.94
N TRP A 305 -22.27 1.39 2.52
CA TRP A 305 -21.90 1.03 3.90
C TRP A 305 -21.78 2.21 4.86
N LYS A 306 -22.04 3.45 4.40
CA LYS A 306 -21.92 4.68 5.19
C LYS A 306 -22.64 4.65 6.54
N ASP A 307 -23.78 3.94 6.64
CA ASP A 307 -24.56 3.84 7.87
C ASP A 307 -24.01 2.80 8.88
N LYS A 308 -23.04 1.97 8.46
CA LYS A 308 -22.46 0.89 9.26
C LYS A 308 -20.98 1.09 9.59
N LEU A 309 -20.34 2.01 8.89
CA LEU A 309 -18.93 2.36 9.08
C LEU A 309 -18.85 3.75 9.70
N VAL A 310 -18.35 3.82 10.93
CA VAL A 310 -18.14 5.10 11.61
C VAL A 310 -16.76 5.62 11.23
N PHE A 311 -16.70 6.81 10.62
CA PHE A 311 -15.43 7.44 10.28
C PHE A 311 -14.57 7.62 11.53
N TYR A 312 -13.33 7.18 11.45
CA TYR A 312 -12.37 7.24 12.56
C TYR A 312 -11.28 8.28 12.32
N LYS A 313 -10.57 8.17 11.19
CA LYS A 313 -9.54 9.15 10.82
C LYS A 313 -9.19 9.06 9.33
N ARG A 314 -8.58 10.13 8.83
CA ARG A 314 -7.98 10.16 7.49
C ARG A 314 -6.47 10.17 7.61
N THR A 315 -5.79 9.38 6.80
CA THR A 315 -4.36 9.44 6.59
C THR A 315 -4.08 9.84 5.14
N THR A 316 -2.84 10.12 4.82
CA THR A 316 -2.44 10.56 3.46
C THR A 316 -2.93 9.63 2.34
N ARG A 317 -3.15 8.35 2.62
CA ARG A 317 -3.48 7.32 1.61
C ARG A 317 -4.71 6.50 1.94
N ARG A 318 -5.34 6.70 3.09
CA ARG A 318 -6.41 5.83 3.57
C ARG A 318 -7.41 6.61 4.38
N ASP A 319 -8.66 6.26 4.21
CA ASP A 319 -9.71 6.56 5.17
C ASP A 319 -9.89 5.34 6.08
N GLU A 320 -9.91 5.57 7.37
CA GLU A 320 -10.13 4.55 8.39
C GLU A 320 -11.48 4.76 9.06
N TYR A 321 -12.18 3.66 9.22
CA TYR A 321 -13.51 3.59 9.84
C TYR A 321 -13.48 2.53 10.93
N LEU A 322 -14.51 2.53 11.77
CA LEU A 322 -14.80 1.48 12.74
C LEU A 322 -16.08 0.73 12.33
N TYR A 323 -15.99 -0.58 12.29
CA TYR A 323 -17.13 -1.48 12.16
C TYR A 323 -17.51 -2.01 13.56
N LYS A 324 -18.78 -1.83 13.96
CA LYS A 324 -19.28 -2.17 15.30
C LYS A 324 -18.44 -1.61 16.47
N GLY A 325 -17.75 -0.48 16.24
CA GLY A 325 -16.92 0.20 17.24
C GLY A 325 -15.56 -0.45 17.55
N GLU A 326 -15.23 -1.59 16.96
CA GLU A 326 -14.02 -2.37 17.32
C GLU A 326 -13.11 -2.64 16.13
N THR A 327 -13.62 -3.29 15.08
CA THR A 327 -12.80 -3.67 13.91
C THR A 327 -12.47 -2.45 13.07
N LYS A 328 -11.19 -2.17 12.87
CA LYS A 328 -10.75 -1.09 11.98
C LYS A 328 -10.91 -1.49 10.52
N VAL A 329 -11.55 -0.61 9.75
CA VAL A 329 -11.75 -0.79 8.31
C VAL A 329 -10.97 0.28 7.58
N GLU A 330 -9.96 -0.14 6.81
CA GLU A 330 -9.16 0.75 5.98
C GLU A 330 -9.66 0.73 4.54
N LEU A 331 -9.89 1.89 3.96
CA LEU A 331 -10.19 2.05 2.55
C LEU A 331 -8.98 2.66 1.87
N GLN A 332 -8.31 1.91 0.99
CA GLN A 332 -7.11 2.36 0.31
C GLN A 332 -7.31 2.40 -1.19
N GLN A 333 -7.31 3.61 -1.74
CA GLN A 333 -7.27 3.83 -3.18
C GLN A 333 -5.94 3.37 -3.78
N CYS A 334 -5.97 2.99 -5.04
CA CYS A 334 -4.74 2.73 -5.78
C CYS A 334 -4.00 4.05 -6.02
N ILE A 335 -2.77 4.17 -5.50
CA ILE A 335 -1.99 5.41 -5.58
C ILE A 335 -1.74 5.85 -7.02
N CYS A 336 -1.61 4.92 -7.96
CA CYS A 336 -1.41 5.22 -9.36
C CYS A 336 -2.65 5.85 -10.01
N MET A 337 -3.83 5.68 -9.40
CA MET A 337 -5.07 6.33 -9.81
C MET A 337 -5.25 7.71 -9.17
N GLU A 338 -4.52 7.99 -8.10
CA GLU A 338 -4.49 9.31 -7.45
C GLU A 338 -3.50 10.28 -8.10
N GLY A 339 -2.60 9.76 -8.93
CA GLY A 339 -1.61 10.53 -9.68
C GLY A 339 -0.18 10.46 -9.12
N CYS A 340 0.78 10.79 -9.98
CA CYS A 340 2.20 10.75 -9.64
C CYS A 340 2.58 11.76 -8.56
N ALA A 341 1.92 12.90 -8.50
CA ALA A 341 2.14 13.89 -7.45
C ALA A 341 1.92 13.31 -6.04
N LYS A 342 0.86 12.53 -5.83
CA LYS A 342 0.62 11.86 -4.55
C LYS A 342 1.57 10.70 -4.27
N CYS A 343 2.14 10.08 -5.31
CA CYS A 343 3.14 9.04 -5.16
C CYS A 343 4.44 9.57 -4.50
N LEU A 344 4.76 10.85 -4.65
CA LEU A 344 5.96 11.46 -4.07
C LEU A 344 6.05 11.32 -2.54
N ILE A 345 4.92 11.35 -1.85
CA ILE A 345 4.87 11.21 -0.39
C ILE A 345 4.94 9.75 0.09
N ASN A 346 4.95 8.79 -0.84
CA ASN A 346 5.11 7.39 -0.50
C ASN A 346 6.58 7.10 -0.18
N THR A 347 6.85 6.76 1.08
CA THR A 347 8.19 6.42 1.59
C THR A 347 8.47 4.92 1.58
N SER A 348 7.60 4.12 0.98
CA SER A 348 7.78 2.67 0.87
C SER A 348 8.66 2.34 -0.33
N VAL A 349 9.79 1.69 -0.07
CA VAL A 349 10.72 1.18 -1.07
C VAL A 349 10.47 -0.31 -1.25
N PHE A 350 10.34 -0.77 -2.50
CA PHE A 350 10.15 -2.18 -2.81
C PHE A 350 11.40 -2.74 -3.49
N LEU A 351 11.97 -3.81 -2.91
CA LEU A 351 13.06 -4.59 -3.48
C LEU A 351 12.59 -6.00 -3.82
N THR A 352 12.98 -6.50 -4.99
CA THR A 352 12.76 -7.89 -5.37
C THR A 352 13.73 -8.82 -4.65
N SER A 353 13.50 -10.15 -4.74
CA SER A 353 14.41 -11.17 -4.23
C SER A 353 15.80 -11.18 -4.91
N GLU A 354 15.92 -10.47 -6.02
CA GLU A 354 17.18 -10.24 -6.79
C GLU A 354 17.79 -8.87 -6.47
N SER A 355 17.36 -8.20 -5.41
CA SER A 355 17.74 -6.82 -5.02
C SER A 355 17.55 -5.79 -6.13
N LYS A 356 16.49 -5.91 -6.91
CA LYS A 356 16.10 -4.90 -7.89
C LYS A 356 15.09 -3.94 -7.30
N TYR A 357 15.36 -2.64 -7.41
CA TYR A 357 14.47 -1.56 -7.00
C TYR A 357 13.73 -0.99 -8.19
N PHE A 358 12.41 -0.99 -8.12
CA PHE A 358 11.52 -0.36 -9.09
C PHE A 358 10.91 0.91 -8.47
N PRO A 359 11.40 2.10 -8.79
CA PRO A 359 10.83 3.35 -8.27
C PRO A 359 9.37 3.56 -8.69
N CYS A 360 8.99 3.00 -9.84
CA CYS A 360 7.63 3.05 -10.36
C CYS A 360 7.23 1.73 -11.00
N PHE A 361 6.18 1.07 -10.49
CA PHE A 361 5.64 -0.17 -11.07
C PHE A 361 5.02 0.00 -12.47
N LEU A 362 4.64 1.23 -12.84
CA LEU A 362 4.09 1.54 -14.15
C LEU A 362 5.15 1.88 -15.19
N LYS A 363 6.41 1.98 -14.76
CA LYS A 363 7.59 2.24 -15.56
C LYS A 363 8.65 1.19 -15.25
N PRO A 364 8.39 -0.10 -15.55
CA PRO A 364 9.28 -1.19 -15.19
C PRO A 364 10.64 -1.15 -15.93
N GLU A 365 10.77 -0.34 -16.96
CA GLU A 365 12.03 -0.09 -17.65
C GLU A 365 13.06 0.65 -16.78
N LYS A 366 12.60 1.42 -15.76
CA LYS A 366 13.48 2.03 -14.77
C LYS A 366 13.66 1.07 -13.61
N VAL A 367 14.70 0.29 -13.68
CA VAL A 367 15.14 -0.65 -12.63
C VAL A 367 16.55 -0.34 -12.17
N LEU A 368 16.77 -0.39 -10.86
CA LEU A 368 18.06 -0.14 -10.22
C LEU A 368 18.50 -1.42 -9.51
N ASN A 369 19.69 -1.91 -9.79
CA ASN A 369 20.31 -2.98 -9.02
C ASN A 369 20.86 -2.39 -7.72
N VAL A 370 20.66 -3.07 -6.60
CA VAL A 370 20.95 -2.55 -5.26
C VAL A 370 21.86 -3.51 -4.51
N GLU A 371 23.06 -3.07 -4.19
CA GLU A 371 23.92 -3.69 -3.19
C GLU A 371 23.62 -3.06 -1.81
N SER A 372 23.94 -3.76 -0.72
CA SER A 372 23.60 -3.27 0.62
C SER A 372 24.22 -1.92 0.95
N ASN A 373 25.47 -1.70 0.56
CA ASN A 373 26.21 -0.43 0.75
C ASN A 373 25.72 0.71 -0.15
N GLU A 374 24.97 0.40 -1.22
CA GLU A 374 24.41 1.38 -2.16
C GLU A 374 22.92 1.65 -1.92
N LEU A 375 22.25 0.93 -1.00
CA LEU A 375 20.80 1.00 -0.80
C LEU A 375 20.29 2.45 -0.75
N ILE A 376 20.89 3.29 0.06
CA ILE A 376 20.41 4.66 0.27
C ILE A 376 20.65 5.54 -0.95
N SER A 377 21.77 5.40 -1.62
CA SER A 377 22.06 6.14 -2.87
C SER A 377 21.10 5.74 -3.99
N LYS A 378 20.76 4.45 -4.10
CA LYS A 378 19.78 3.96 -5.09
C LYS A 378 18.35 4.40 -4.76
N ILE A 379 18.00 4.46 -3.48
CA ILE A 379 16.70 5.03 -3.06
C ILE A 379 16.64 6.52 -3.42
N ALA A 380 17.71 7.28 -3.20
CA ALA A 380 17.77 8.68 -3.58
C ALA A 380 17.63 8.86 -5.10
N GLU A 381 18.36 8.06 -5.91
CA GLU A 381 18.22 8.04 -7.37
C GLU A 381 16.78 7.76 -7.81
N GLY A 382 16.14 6.74 -7.23
CA GLY A 382 14.75 6.40 -7.51
C GLY A 382 13.78 7.50 -7.09
N THR A 383 14.05 8.20 -5.98
CA THR A 383 13.24 9.33 -5.52
C THR A 383 13.29 10.50 -6.51
N GLU A 384 14.46 10.85 -7.03
CA GLU A 384 14.58 11.89 -8.07
C GLU A 384 13.78 11.52 -9.32
N TYR A 385 13.85 10.25 -9.74
CA TYR A 385 13.03 9.77 -10.86
C TYR A 385 11.52 9.91 -10.59
N VAL A 386 11.04 9.58 -9.38
CA VAL A 386 9.63 9.76 -9.01
C VAL A 386 9.25 11.25 -8.98
N LYS A 387 10.17 12.15 -8.59
CA LYS A 387 9.98 13.61 -8.67
C LYS A 387 9.82 14.08 -10.13
N GLU A 388 10.59 13.52 -11.06
CA GLU A 388 10.45 13.80 -12.49
C GLU A 388 9.08 13.36 -13.00
N LEU A 389 8.62 12.16 -12.65
CA LEU A 389 7.28 11.68 -12.98
C LEU A 389 6.19 12.57 -12.38
N GLY A 390 6.39 13.06 -11.16
CA GLY A 390 5.47 14.03 -10.52
C GLY A 390 5.35 15.33 -11.30
N ARG A 391 6.47 15.84 -11.86
CA ARG A 391 6.46 17.03 -12.73
C ARG A 391 5.81 16.75 -14.09
N GLU A 392 6.07 15.57 -14.67
CA GLU A 392 5.56 15.18 -16.00
C GLU A 392 4.05 14.91 -15.97
N TYR A 393 3.58 14.17 -14.98
CA TYR A 393 2.20 13.66 -14.95
C TYR A 393 1.28 14.39 -13.96
N GLY A 394 1.84 15.10 -12.96
CA GLY A 394 1.05 15.80 -11.94
C GLY A 394 0.05 14.88 -11.25
N ASN A 395 -1.23 15.22 -11.31
CA ASN A 395 -2.34 14.41 -10.80
C ASN A 395 -2.76 13.27 -11.75
N GLY A 396 -2.10 13.15 -12.91
CA GLY A 396 -2.20 12.00 -13.78
C GLY A 396 -1.17 10.93 -13.46
N SER A 397 -1.16 9.88 -14.24
CA SER A 397 -0.18 8.81 -14.19
C SER A 397 0.13 8.28 -15.60
N PRO A 398 1.22 7.52 -15.79
CA PRO A 398 1.53 6.89 -17.08
C PRO A 398 0.37 6.08 -17.66
N ILE A 399 -0.42 5.41 -16.84
CA ILE A 399 -1.63 4.68 -17.28
C ILE A 399 -2.71 5.64 -17.75
N LEU A 400 -3.03 6.67 -16.95
CA LEU A 400 -4.10 7.63 -17.26
C LEU A 400 -3.83 8.38 -18.57
N VAL A 401 -2.57 8.83 -18.76
CA VAL A 401 -2.17 9.57 -19.95
C VAL A 401 -2.21 8.68 -21.20
N ARG A 402 -1.71 7.45 -21.13
CA ARG A 402 -1.77 6.50 -22.26
C ARG A 402 -3.20 6.16 -22.67
N ASN A 403 -4.09 5.97 -21.69
CA ASN A 403 -5.49 5.71 -21.97
C ASN A 403 -6.17 6.94 -22.58
N LYS A 404 -5.89 8.14 -22.06
CA LYS A 404 -6.39 9.40 -22.67
C LYS A 404 -5.97 9.54 -24.13
N LYS A 405 -4.70 9.26 -24.45
CA LYS A 405 -4.19 9.33 -25.82
C LYS A 405 -4.84 8.30 -26.76
N ARG A 406 -5.03 7.04 -26.29
CA ARG A 406 -5.76 6.01 -27.05
C ARG A 406 -7.22 6.36 -27.29
N VAL A 407 -7.84 7.06 -26.35
CA VAL A 407 -9.23 7.49 -26.38
C VAL A 407 -9.43 8.67 -27.30
N GLU A 408 -8.54 9.66 -27.27
CA GLU A 408 -8.56 10.78 -28.21
C GLU A 408 -8.43 10.30 -29.66
N GLU A 409 -7.64 9.26 -29.94
CA GLU A 409 -7.52 8.61 -31.24
C GLU A 409 -8.79 7.85 -31.69
N LYS A 410 -9.72 7.53 -30.77
CA LYS A 410 -10.96 6.77 -31.02
C LYS A 410 -12.25 7.58 -30.81
N GLU A 411 -12.15 8.87 -30.52
CA GLU A 411 -13.29 9.74 -30.13
C GLU A 411 -14.09 9.31 -28.90
N GLU A 412 -13.52 8.47 -28.01
CA GLU A 412 -14.17 7.95 -26.80
C GLU A 412 -13.36 8.30 -25.54
N TYR A 413 -13.99 8.98 -24.56
CA TYR A 413 -13.34 9.46 -23.34
C TYR A 413 -13.42 8.44 -22.19
N TYR A 414 -12.31 7.84 -21.80
CA TYR A 414 -12.21 7.01 -20.59
C TYR A 414 -11.49 7.78 -19.49
N TYR A 415 -12.24 8.21 -18.52
CA TYR A 415 -11.67 8.65 -17.27
C TYR A 415 -11.43 7.41 -16.38
N ILE A 416 -10.19 6.95 -16.25
CA ILE A 416 -9.75 6.20 -15.11
C ILE A 416 -9.55 7.22 -13.96
N SER A 417 -10.61 7.93 -13.64
CA SER A 417 -10.67 8.79 -12.47
C SER A 417 -11.82 8.27 -11.62
N LYS A 418 -11.73 8.33 -10.34
CA LYS A 418 -12.73 8.20 -9.27
C LYS A 418 -14.18 7.73 -9.60
N LYS A 419 -14.49 7.36 -10.83
CA LYS A 419 -15.77 6.82 -11.29
C LYS A 419 -15.58 5.42 -11.83
N ALA A 420 -16.44 4.51 -11.41
CA ALA A 420 -16.57 3.18 -12.00
C ALA A 420 -16.86 3.31 -13.50
N PHE A 421 -16.23 2.46 -14.32
CA PHE A 421 -16.54 2.37 -15.74
C PHE A 421 -17.99 1.94 -15.95
N THR A 422 -18.71 2.58 -16.86
CA THR A 422 -19.99 2.08 -17.32
C THR A 422 -19.78 0.88 -18.24
N GLU A 423 -20.78 -0.01 -18.38
CA GLU A 423 -20.69 -1.16 -19.29
C GLU A 423 -20.38 -0.73 -20.74
N LYS A 424 -20.93 0.40 -21.17
CA LYS A 424 -20.71 0.98 -22.51
C LYS A 424 -19.27 1.46 -22.72
N GLU A 425 -18.59 1.89 -21.64
CA GLU A 425 -17.17 2.27 -21.67
C GLU A 425 -16.25 1.04 -21.72
N ILE A 426 -16.74 -0.12 -21.24
CA ILE A 426 -16.00 -1.37 -21.21
C ILE A 426 -16.05 -2.12 -22.56
N GLU A 427 -17.18 -2.05 -23.26
CA GLU A 427 -17.38 -2.74 -24.55
C GLU A 427 -16.54 -2.17 -25.69
N ASN A 428 -16.01 -0.96 -25.54
CA ASN A 428 -15.28 -0.23 -26.57
C ASN A 428 -13.75 -0.18 -26.34
N ILE A 429 -13.21 -0.91 -25.35
CA ILE A 429 -11.79 -1.12 -25.12
C ILE A 429 -11.32 -2.43 -25.76
#